data_f03b468df7dc0bef11d9827600ed7655
#
_entry.id   f03b468df7dc0bef11d9827600ed7655
#
_cell.length_a   1.000
_cell.length_b   1.000
_cell.length_c   1.000
_cell.angle_alpha   90.00
_cell.angle_beta   90.00
_cell.angle_gamma   90.00
#
_symmetry.space_group_name_H-M   'P 1'
#
loop_
_entity.id
_entity.type
_entity.pdbx_description
1 polymer ?
#
loop_
_entity_poly.entity_id
_entity_poly.type
_entity_poly.pdbx_seq_one_letter_code
_entity_poly.pdbx_strand_id
1 'polypeptide(L)'
;MSSRLKKIHALAPLFLLVVSTTATTAKANDDTARIGLQLRTKVQVGGDPPALILNPQVPIKSLIVSLTATSSKRKTRLRCGRVDRGSQKILSWRQPVGTTAWTAEGNVLYANGERSTFTLTFDSTVYPQVAATINKSDVDLENYEVSVQLNQPISKVEIIVTGDDGLRMSETTEDYDEEDLFRTNIGWEPKAGVGVLTIDVKIWSIFGFWVSTRITPVEINIPHEDVEFESGKWVVRTNEAPKIDATIGLLREKLKRYGGLVKLQLYVVGYTDTVGSKASNRDLSEKRARSIATYFRRSGLKLPIYYQGFGEDVLAIKTPDETAESKNRRALYVLAGSAPEPQPSIPKAYWKAL
;
A
#
# COMPACT_ATOMS: atom_id res chain seq x y z
N MET A 1 -26.18 28.27 -21.18
CA MET A 1 -24.91 28.80 -20.65
C MET A 1 -24.06 27.62 -20.25
N SER A 2 -23.02 27.38 -21.02
CA SER A 2 -22.14 26.21 -20.95
C SER A 2 -21.01 26.45 -19.96
N SER A 3 -20.89 25.66 -18.90
CA SER A 3 -19.73 25.69 -18.03
C SER A 3 -18.81 24.50 -18.35
N ARG A 4 -17.69 24.80 -18.98
CA ARG A 4 -16.62 23.87 -19.33
C ARG A 4 -15.98 23.28 -18.06
N LEU A 5 -16.07 21.97 -17.89
CA LEU A 5 -15.21 21.23 -16.95
C LEU A 5 -13.74 21.33 -17.44
N LYS A 6 -12.91 21.99 -16.68
CA LYS A 6 -11.45 21.95 -16.87
C LYS A 6 -10.94 20.56 -16.48
N LYS A 7 -10.36 19.85 -17.41
CA LYS A 7 -9.54 18.64 -17.16
C LYS A 7 -8.35 19.05 -16.27
N ILE A 8 -8.33 18.55 -15.05
CA ILE A 8 -7.15 18.61 -14.20
C ILE A 8 -6.18 17.57 -14.70
N HIS A 9 -5.12 18.03 -15.36
CA HIS A 9 -3.97 17.19 -15.69
C HIS A 9 -3.26 16.83 -14.40
N ALA A 10 -3.10 15.54 -14.14
CA ALA A 10 -2.24 15.03 -13.07
C ALA A 10 -0.80 15.52 -13.35
N LEU A 11 -0.35 16.48 -12.58
CA LEU A 11 1.06 16.86 -12.54
C LEU A 11 1.82 15.68 -11.90
N ALA A 12 2.72 15.08 -12.68
CA ALA A 12 3.73 14.19 -12.16
C ALA A 12 4.54 14.93 -11.07
N PRO A 13 4.90 14.26 -9.96
CA PRO A 13 5.66 14.92 -8.91
C PRO A 13 6.99 15.37 -9.47
N LEU A 14 7.21 16.69 -9.47
CA LEU A 14 8.50 17.31 -9.73
C LEU A 14 9.42 16.87 -8.58
N PHE A 15 10.33 15.94 -8.84
CA PHE A 15 11.37 15.53 -7.92
C PHE A 15 12.28 16.75 -7.65
N LEU A 16 12.01 17.45 -6.56
CA LEU A 16 12.97 18.40 -6.01
C LEU A 16 14.10 17.58 -5.42
N LEU A 17 15.21 17.52 -6.14
CA LEU A 17 16.44 16.87 -5.71
C LEU A 17 17.01 17.68 -4.54
N VAL A 18 16.68 17.28 -3.31
CA VAL A 18 17.37 17.81 -2.13
C VAL A 18 18.78 17.26 -2.18
N VAL A 19 19.71 18.06 -2.65
CA VAL A 19 21.15 17.83 -2.54
C VAL A 19 21.51 18.07 -1.08
N SER A 20 21.44 17.03 -0.25
CA SER A 20 22.03 17.06 1.08
C SER A 20 23.55 17.14 0.90
N THR A 21 24.08 18.33 1.04
CA THR A 21 25.53 18.59 1.09
C THR A 21 26.06 18.20 2.46
N THR A 22 26.25 16.91 2.72
CA THR A 22 27.27 16.53 3.70
C THR A 22 28.61 16.82 3.05
N ALA A 23 29.43 17.62 3.73
CA ALA A 23 30.70 18.12 3.25
C ALA A 23 31.63 16.99 2.81
N THR A 24 31.59 16.69 1.51
CA THR A 24 32.62 15.96 0.85
C THR A 24 33.71 16.97 0.57
N THR A 25 34.87 16.84 1.20
CA THR A 25 36.06 17.64 0.87
C THR A 25 36.51 17.25 -0.54
N ALA A 26 35.78 17.72 -1.54
CA ALA A 26 36.26 17.73 -2.90
C ALA A 26 37.24 18.90 -2.97
N LYS A 27 38.55 18.62 -3.20
CA LYS A 27 39.40 19.59 -3.88
C LYS A 27 38.78 19.76 -5.27
N ALA A 28 37.80 20.66 -5.37
CA ALA A 28 37.22 21.03 -6.64
C ALA A 28 38.32 21.75 -7.44
N ASN A 29 38.93 21.06 -8.38
CA ASN A 29 39.61 21.72 -9.46
C ASN A 29 38.56 22.43 -10.33
N ASP A 30 38.94 23.53 -10.98
CA ASP A 30 38.12 24.33 -11.90
C ASP A 30 37.38 23.44 -12.95
N ASP A 31 37.89 22.29 -13.22
CA ASP A 31 37.40 21.31 -14.18
C ASP A 31 36.07 20.62 -13.78
N THR A 32 35.79 20.40 -12.48
CA THR A 32 34.52 19.79 -12.05
C THR A 32 33.35 20.73 -12.28
N ALA A 33 33.58 22.04 -12.19
CA ALA A 33 32.59 23.06 -12.51
C ALA A 33 32.31 23.10 -14.04
N ARG A 34 33.32 22.95 -14.88
CA ARG A 34 33.20 22.93 -16.36
C ARG A 34 32.39 21.74 -16.87
N ILE A 35 32.52 20.58 -16.25
CA ILE A 35 31.73 19.37 -16.58
C ILE A 35 30.34 19.35 -15.87
N GLY A 36 30.07 20.29 -14.96
CA GLY A 36 28.80 20.38 -14.22
C GLY A 36 28.49 19.07 -13.49
N LEU A 37 29.48 18.50 -12.77
CA LEU A 37 29.37 17.19 -12.15
C LEU A 37 28.54 17.24 -10.87
N GLN A 38 27.53 16.37 -10.82
CA GLN A 38 26.70 16.10 -9.65
C GLN A 38 26.77 14.61 -9.30
N LEU A 39 26.55 14.29 -8.03
CA LEU A 39 26.57 12.94 -7.51
C LEU A 39 25.21 12.54 -6.99
N ARG A 40 24.72 11.36 -7.40
CA ARG A 40 23.60 10.67 -6.77
C ARG A 40 24.17 9.53 -5.94
N THR A 41 24.34 9.75 -4.64
CA THR A 41 25.07 8.84 -3.74
C THR A 41 24.18 8.20 -2.68
N LYS A 42 23.00 8.74 -2.39
CA LYS A 42 22.01 8.17 -1.49
C LYS A 42 20.84 7.64 -2.31
N VAL A 43 20.71 6.32 -2.39
CA VAL A 43 19.70 5.65 -3.22
C VAL A 43 19.14 4.45 -2.47
N GLN A 44 18.00 3.90 -2.93
CA GLN A 44 17.44 2.67 -2.36
C GLN A 44 17.33 1.56 -3.41
N VAL A 45 17.29 0.32 -2.95
CA VAL A 45 16.99 -0.85 -3.79
C VAL A 45 15.68 -0.66 -4.53
N GLY A 46 15.64 -0.99 -5.82
CA GLY A 46 14.45 -0.82 -6.66
C GLY A 46 14.27 0.58 -7.24
N GLY A 47 15.04 1.56 -6.79
CA GLY A 47 15.08 2.92 -7.35
C GLY A 47 16.22 3.09 -8.35
N ASP A 48 16.46 4.35 -8.69
CA ASP A 48 17.60 4.73 -9.54
C ASP A 48 18.94 4.35 -8.88
N PRO A 49 19.90 3.77 -9.62
CA PRO A 49 21.21 3.41 -9.06
C PRO A 49 22.06 4.63 -8.74
N PRO A 50 23.14 4.49 -7.93
CA PRO A 50 24.14 5.53 -7.75
C PRO A 50 24.70 5.99 -9.10
N ALA A 51 24.95 7.30 -9.25
CA ALA A 51 25.37 7.86 -10.53
C ALA A 51 26.22 9.12 -10.40
N LEU A 52 27.10 9.31 -11.38
CA LEU A 52 27.64 10.60 -11.77
C LEU A 52 26.71 11.23 -12.79
N ILE A 53 26.29 12.47 -12.56
CA ILE A 53 25.39 13.22 -13.42
C ILE A 53 26.18 14.38 -13.99
N LEU A 54 26.25 14.47 -15.30
CA LEU A 54 27.00 15.49 -16.02
C LEU A 54 26.03 16.51 -16.60
N ASN A 55 26.32 17.79 -16.40
CA ASN A 55 25.64 18.93 -17.03
C ASN A 55 26.69 19.89 -17.59
N PRO A 56 27.41 19.55 -18.66
CA PRO A 56 28.62 20.25 -19.07
C PRO A 56 28.33 21.67 -19.52
N GLN A 57 29.17 22.59 -19.07
CA GLN A 57 29.18 24.01 -19.50
C GLN A 57 29.95 24.19 -20.81
N VAL A 58 30.82 23.24 -21.11
CA VAL A 58 31.60 23.14 -22.36
C VAL A 58 31.36 21.76 -22.97
N PRO A 59 31.07 21.65 -24.28
CA PRO A 59 30.81 20.35 -24.90
C PRO A 59 31.93 19.36 -24.69
N ILE A 60 31.57 18.15 -24.21
CA ILE A 60 32.51 17.03 -24.01
C ILE A 60 32.51 16.17 -25.30
N LYS A 61 33.68 15.77 -25.79
CA LYS A 61 33.84 14.80 -26.87
C LYS A 61 33.81 13.36 -26.31
N SER A 62 34.51 13.14 -25.18
CA SER A 62 34.45 11.86 -24.47
C SER A 62 34.85 12.02 -23.00
N LEU A 63 34.32 11.15 -22.15
CA LEU A 63 34.70 11.04 -20.75
C LEU A 63 34.86 9.58 -20.38
N ILE A 64 35.92 9.30 -19.62
CA ILE A 64 36.19 7.99 -19.01
C ILE A 64 36.39 8.25 -17.51
N VAL A 65 35.61 7.55 -16.66
CA VAL A 65 35.77 7.60 -15.20
C VAL A 65 36.08 6.20 -14.68
N SER A 66 37.18 6.08 -13.94
CA SER A 66 37.51 4.89 -13.19
C SER A 66 37.08 5.05 -11.74
N LEU A 67 36.08 4.27 -11.32
CA LEU A 67 35.62 4.21 -9.93
C LEU A 67 36.36 3.07 -9.22
N THR A 68 36.98 3.35 -8.09
CA THR A 68 37.65 2.35 -7.24
C THR A 68 37.01 2.39 -5.84
N ALA A 69 36.45 1.26 -5.42
CA ALA A 69 35.97 1.11 -4.04
C ALA A 69 37.17 0.99 -3.09
N THR A 70 37.22 1.85 -2.07
CA THR A 70 38.39 1.97 -1.19
C THR A 70 38.65 0.69 -0.41
N SER A 71 37.62 0.04 0.13
CA SER A 71 37.76 -1.18 0.94
C SER A 71 38.04 -2.44 0.12
N SER A 72 37.23 -2.70 -0.90
CA SER A 72 37.28 -3.94 -1.69
C SER A 72 38.24 -3.88 -2.88
N LYS A 73 38.80 -2.71 -3.20
CA LYS A 73 39.60 -2.45 -4.40
C LYS A 73 38.87 -2.78 -5.72
N ARG A 74 37.55 -2.99 -5.65
CA ARG A 74 36.73 -3.21 -6.84
C ARG A 74 36.77 -2.00 -7.75
N LYS A 75 37.04 -2.24 -9.04
CA LYS A 75 37.10 -1.18 -10.05
C LYS A 75 35.87 -1.27 -10.98
N THR A 76 35.34 -0.12 -11.33
CA THR A 76 34.24 0.02 -12.30
C THR A 76 34.63 1.15 -13.26
N ARG A 77 34.49 0.92 -14.55
CA ARG A 77 34.81 1.91 -15.57
C ARG A 77 33.54 2.42 -16.23
N LEU A 78 33.28 3.72 -16.09
CA LEU A 78 32.18 4.43 -16.72
C LEU A 78 32.66 5.18 -17.95
N ARG A 79 31.87 5.28 -19.01
CA ARG A 79 32.25 5.96 -20.24
C ARG A 79 31.05 6.67 -20.84
N CYS A 80 31.29 7.83 -21.44
CA CYS A 80 30.35 8.41 -22.39
C CYS A 80 31.10 9.00 -23.59
N GLY A 81 30.41 9.07 -24.71
CA GLY A 81 30.85 9.83 -25.88
C GLY A 81 30.50 11.30 -25.75
N ARG A 82 30.10 11.93 -26.87
CA ARG A 82 29.77 13.34 -26.93
C ARG A 82 28.60 13.69 -25.98
N VAL A 83 28.77 14.76 -25.23
CA VAL A 83 27.72 15.40 -24.41
C VAL A 83 27.78 16.91 -24.71
N ASP A 84 26.71 17.43 -25.26
CA ASP A 84 26.62 18.84 -25.63
C ASP A 84 26.33 19.72 -24.41
N ARG A 85 26.68 21.00 -24.53
CA ARG A 85 26.39 22.00 -23.48
C ARG A 85 24.91 22.01 -23.12
N GLY A 86 24.58 22.00 -21.84
CA GLY A 86 23.22 22.01 -21.32
C GLY A 86 22.48 20.65 -21.44
N SER A 87 23.11 19.62 -22.00
CA SER A 87 22.56 18.27 -22.02
C SER A 87 22.96 17.52 -20.76
N GLN A 88 22.03 16.70 -20.22
CA GLN A 88 22.32 15.86 -19.07
C GLN A 88 22.79 14.47 -19.53
N LYS A 89 23.85 13.94 -18.90
CA LYS A 89 24.29 12.55 -19.06
C LYS A 89 24.47 11.88 -17.72
N ILE A 90 23.81 10.72 -17.53
CA ILE A 90 23.86 9.93 -16.31
C ILE A 90 24.77 8.72 -16.53
N LEU A 91 25.76 8.54 -15.65
CA LEU A 91 26.69 7.42 -15.62
C LEU A 91 26.51 6.68 -14.30
N SER A 92 25.74 5.60 -14.32
CA SER A 92 25.42 4.82 -13.14
C SER A 92 26.33 3.61 -12.95
N TRP A 93 26.42 3.13 -11.70
CA TRP A 93 27.11 1.89 -11.36
C TRP A 93 26.27 1.01 -10.43
N ARG A 94 26.67 -0.25 -10.31
CA ARG A 94 26.04 -1.19 -9.37
C ARG A 94 26.82 -1.22 -8.06
N GLN A 95 26.08 -1.14 -6.96
CA GLN A 95 26.59 -1.22 -5.61
C GLN A 95 25.64 -2.10 -4.76
N PRO A 96 26.16 -2.97 -3.89
CA PRO A 96 25.34 -3.70 -2.92
C PRO A 96 24.75 -2.73 -1.88
N VAL A 97 23.76 -3.22 -1.12
CA VAL A 97 23.23 -2.50 0.04
C VAL A 97 24.36 -2.19 1.02
N GLY A 98 24.31 -0.99 1.59
CA GLY A 98 25.32 -0.45 2.50
C GLY A 98 26.10 0.71 1.91
N THR A 99 27.00 1.26 2.71
CA THR A 99 27.87 2.38 2.34
C THR A 99 29.17 1.88 1.76
N THR A 100 29.60 2.50 0.66
CA THR A 100 30.88 2.24 0.01
C THR A 100 31.59 3.57 -0.24
N ALA A 101 32.83 3.69 0.24
CA ALA A 101 33.72 4.81 -0.10
C ALA A 101 34.33 4.58 -1.48
N TRP A 102 34.25 5.56 -2.35
CA TRP A 102 34.69 5.54 -3.73
C TRP A 102 35.76 6.60 -4.02
N THR A 103 36.72 6.25 -4.85
CA THR A 103 37.59 7.22 -5.55
C THR A 103 37.24 7.18 -7.03
N ALA A 104 36.92 8.32 -7.60
CA ALA A 104 36.62 8.52 -9.02
C ALA A 104 37.78 9.29 -9.68
N GLU A 105 38.42 8.69 -10.66
CA GLU A 105 39.45 9.32 -11.50
C GLU A 105 38.86 9.52 -12.89
N GLY A 106 38.68 10.76 -13.32
CA GLY A 106 38.09 11.10 -14.60
C GLY A 106 39.06 11.68 -15.58
N ASN A 107 38.98 11.25 -16.85
CA ASN A 107 39.69 11.81 -17.99
C ASN A 107 38.67 12.38 -18.98
N VAL A 108 38.72 13.68 -19.23
CA VAL A 108 37.83 14.41 -20.10
C VAL A 108 38.57 14.85 -21.35
N LEU A 109 37.96 14.65 -22.50
CA LEU A 109 38.32 15.28 -23.77
C LEU A 109 37.18 16.20 -24.19
N TYR A 110 37.43 17.49 -24.23
CA TYR A 110 36.45 18.47 -24.69
C TYR A 110 36.39 18.52 -26.22
N ALA A 111 35.31 19.07 -26.75
CA ALA A 111 35.06 19.20 -28.20
C ALA A 111 36.10 20.12 -28.89
N ASN A 112 36.71 21.07 -28.17
CA ASN A 112 37.78 21.94 -28.63
C ASN A 112 39.15 21.28 -28.65
N GLY A 113 39.27 19.98 -28.28
CA GLY A 113 40.49 19.22 -28.21
C GLY A 113 41.25 19.31 -26.87
N GLU A 114 40.83 20.15 -25.96
CA GLU A 114 41.42 20.29 -24.64
C GLU A 114 41.19 18.99 -23.81
N ARG A 115 42.20 18.65 -22.98
CA ARG A 115 42.14 17.51 -22.06
C ARG A 115 42.20 17.98 -20.62
N SER A 116 41.42 17.33 -19.77
CA SER A 116 41.40 17.58 -18.34
C SER A 116 41.24 16.29 -17.55
N THR A 117 41.66 16.30 -16.29
CA THR A 117 41.50 15.20 -15.36
C THR A 117 40.95 15.69 -14.05
N PHE A 118 40.18 14.85 -13.37
CA PHE A 118 39.72 15.14 -12.01
C PHE A 118 39.81 13.90 -11.14
N THR A 119 39.92 14.12 -9.83
CA THR A 119 39.83 13.08 -8.82
C THR A 119 38.86 13.51 -7.75
N LEU A 120 37.91 12.62 -7.40
CA LEU A 120 36.93 12.84 -6.35
C LEU A 120 36.92 11.63 -5.42
N THR A 121 36.72 11.89 -4.12
CA THR A 121 36.43 10.86 -3.12
C THR A 121 35.05 11.17 -2.51
N PHE A 122 34.22 10.14 -2.39
CA PHE A 122 32.88 10.28 -1.86
C PHE A 122 32.35 8.95 -1.33
N ASP A 123 31.42 9.03 -0.39
CA ASP A 123 30.65 7.89 0.06
C ASP A 123 29.35 7.78 -0.74
N SER A 124 28.99 6.55 -1.07
CA SER A 124 27.71 6.22 -1.66
C SER A 124 27.01 5.17 -0.81
N THR A 125 25.75 5.38 -0.52
CA THR A 125 24.91 4.47 0.30
C THR A 125 23.72 3.98 -0.51
N VAL A 126 23.59 2.66 -0.59
CA VAL A 126 22.38 2.00 -1.09
C VAL A 126 21.60 1.50 0.12
N TYR A 127 20.44 2.06 0.36
CA TYR A 127 19.53 1.65 1.43
C TYR A 127 18.67 0.48 0.98
N PRO A 128 18.21 -0.40 1.89
CA PRO A 128 17.11 -1.31 1.62
C PRO A 128 15.90 -0.54 1.09
N GLN A 129 15.06 -1.19 0.31
CA GLN A 129 13.80 -0.57 -0.12
C GLN A 129 12.95 -0.20 1.11
N VAL A 130 12.46 1.03 1.16
CA VAL A 130 11.57 1.46 2.24
C VAL A 130 10.27 0.67 2.18
N ALA A 131 9.84 0.14 3.32
CA ALA A 131 8.63 -0.66 3.46
C ALA A 131 7.94 -0.34 4.77
N ALA A 132 6.64 -0.12 4.71
CA ALA A 132 5.78 0.05 5.88
C ALA A 132 5.06 -1.25 6.21
N THR A 133 4.82 -1.47 7.49
CA THR A 133 3.92 -2.49 8.00
C THR A 133 2.81 -1.79 8.77
N ILE A 134 1.57 -1.97 8.30
CA ILE A 134 0.37 -1.49 8.97
C ILE A 134 -0.66 -2.61 8.83
N ASN A 135 -1.03 -3.19 9.96
CA ASN A 135 -2.08 -4.20 10.02
C ASN A 135 -3.42 -3.52 10.30
N LYS A 136 -4.51 -4.21 10.06
CA LYS A 136 -5.83 -3.67 10.37
C LYS A 136 -6.01 -3.43 11.87
N SER A 137 -5.41 -4.29 12.70
CA SER A 137 -5.36 -4.12 14.17
C SER A 137 -4.54 -2.92 14.64
N ASP A 138 -3.74 -2.30 13.76
CA ASP A 138 -3.00 -1.06 14.08
C ASP A 138 -3.87 0.19 13.92
N VAL A 139 -5.13 0.05 13.46
CA VAL A 139 -6.11 1.13 13.32
C VAL A 139 -7.07 1.11 14.50
N ASP A 140 -7.02 2.12 15.34
CA ASP A 140 -7.94 2.33 16.46
C ASP A 140 -8.99 3.36 16.06
N LEU A 141 -10.19 2.86 15.73
CA LEU A 141 -11.33 3.72 15.34
C LEU A 141 -12.03 4.36 16.55
N GLU A 142 -11.78 3.87 17.77
CA GLU A 142 -12.36 4.41 19.01
C GLU A 142 -11.54 5.62 19.49
N ASN A 143 -10.21 5.51 19.42
CA ASN A 143 -9.29 6.59 19.81
C ASN A 143 -8.84 7.46 18.62
N TYR A 144 -9.30 7.15 17.40
CA TYR A 144 -9.00 7.91 16.17
C TYR A 144 -7.51 8.02 15.87
N GLU A 145 -6.80 6.88 15.95
CA GLU A 145 -5.38 6.83 15.67
C GLU A 145 -5.00 5.60 14.82
N VAL A 146 -3.84 5.68 14.17
CA VAL A 146 -3.23 4.55 13.47
C VAL A 146 -1.76 4.42 13.87
N SER A 147 -1.38 3.19 14.22
CA SER A 147 0.02 2.83 14.48
C SER A 147 0.70 2.47 13.17
N VAL A 148 1.82 3.12 12.89
CA VAL A 148 2.60 2.91 11.66
C VAL A 148 4.01 2.42 12.01
N GLN A 149 4.53 1.49 11.21
CA GLN A 149 5.88 0.97 11.36
C GLN A 149 6.60 1.01 10.02
N LEU A 150 7.87 1.43 10.03
CA LEU A 150 8.75 1.47 8.88
C LEU A 150 10.00 0.63 9.14
N ASN A 151 10.59 0.05 8.10
CA ASN A 151 11.87 -0.67 8.20
C ASN A 151 13.10 0.25 8.22
N GLN A 152 12.88 1.56 8.24
CA GLN A 152 13.87 2.63 8.36
C GLN A 152 13.37 3.64 9.39
N PRO A 153 14.24 4.43 10.05
CA PRO A 153 13.78 5.47 10.97
C PRO A 153 12.84 6.46 10.29
N ILE A 154 11.77 6.82 10.97
CA ILE A 154 10.70 7.69 10.49
C ILE A 154 11.10 9.14 10.73
N SER A 155 10.93 10.01 9.73
CA SER A 155 11.08 11.46 9.88
C SER A 155 9.75 12.20 9.77
N LYS A 156 8.75 11.60 9.13
CA LYS A 156 7.47 12.26 8.91
C LYS A 156 6.38 11.25 8.61
N VAL A 157 5.19 11.49 9.12
CA VAL A 157 3.97 10.77 8.75
C VAL A 157 2.89 11.77 8.34
N GLU A 158 2.20 11.48 7.26
CA GLU A 158 1.02 12.21 6.79
C GLU A 158 -0.14 11.22 6.63
N ILE A 159 -1.30 11.56 7.17
CA ILE A 159 -2.53 10.81 6.97
C ILE A 159 -3.63 11.69 6.40
N ILE A 160 -4.42 11.12 5.50
CA ILE A 160 -5.65 11.71 4.99
C ILE A 160 -6.78 10.75 5.26
N VAL A 161 -7.73 11.16 6.07
CA VAL A 161 -8.89 10.35 6.43
C VAL A 161 -10.10 10.81 5.62
N THR A 162 -10.73 9.85 4.93
CA THR A 162 -11.97 10.08 4.17
C THR A 162 -13.13 9.44 4.90
N GLY A 163 -14.20 10.20 5.09
CA GLY A 163 -15.43 9.75 5.71
C GLY A 163 -16.28 8.87 4.81
N ASP A 164 -17.26 8.19 5.40
CA ASP A 164 -18.23 7.39 4.67
C ASP A 164 -19.27 8.24 3.91
N ASP A 165 -19.22 9.56 4.08
CA ASP A 165 -19.89 10.56 3.22
C ASP A 165 -19.09 10.84 1.91
N GLY A 166 -17.90 10.25 1.76
CA GLY A 166 -17.00 10.42 0.62
C GLY A 166 -16.18 11.71 0.66
N LEU A 167 -16.28 12.49 1.72
CA LEU A 167 -15.54 13.73 1.89
C LEU A 167 -14.30 13.53 2.76
N ARG A 168 -13.30 14.39 2.59
CA ARG A 168 -12.15 14.42 3.50
C ARG A 168 -12.64 14.80 4.89
N MET A 169 -12.33 13.96 5.87
CA MET A 169 -12.66 14.17 7.28
C MET A 169 -11.53 14.94 7.97
N SER A 170 -10.30 14.48 7.79
CA SER A 170 -9.12 15.07 8.41
C SER A 170 -7.89 14.91 7.52
N GLU A 171 -6.90 15.78 7.72
CA GLU A 171 -5.55 15.66 7.18
C GLU A 171 -4.58 16.05 8.29
N THR A 172 -3.73 15.15 8.69
CA THR A 172 -2.76 15.33 9.78
C THR A 172 -1.36 15.05 9.26
N THR A 173 -0.41 15.88 9.65
CA THR A 173 1.00 15.70 9.33
C THR A 173 1.81 15.91 10.60
N GLU A 174 2.71 14.96 10.89
CA GLU A 174 3.63 15.02 12.01
C GLU A 174 5.05 14.79 11.55
N ASP A 175 5.97 15.63 11.99
CA ASP A 175 7.40 15.52 11.78
C ASP A 175 8.07 14.99 13.05
N TYR A 176 9.11 14.14 12.88
CA TYR A 176 9.83 13.49 13.96
C TYR A 176 11.33 13.71 13.81
N ASP A 177 12.00 14.09 14.89
CA ASP A 177 13.44 14.38 14.92
C ASP A 177 14.28 13.23 15.53
N GLU A 178 13.64 12.13 15.93
CA GLU A 178 14.27 10.97 16.54
C GLU A 178 14.99 10.12 15.49
N GLU A 179 16.29 9.85 15.68
CA GLU A 179 17.12 9.10 14.71
C GLU A 179 16.80 7.59 14.65
N ASP A 180 16.14 7.03 15.66
CA ASP A 180 15.85 5.60 15.81
C ASP A 180 14.34 5.27 15.96
N LEU A 181 13.47 6.18 15.56
CA LEU A 181 12.02 5.99 15.58
C LEU A 181 11.55 5.12 14.40
N PHE A 182 11.26 3.84 14.65
CA PHE A 182 10.77 2.89 13.63
C PHE A 182 9.26 2.67 13.68
N ARG A 183 8.60 3.10 14.76
CA ARG A 183 7.16 2.97 14.96
C ARG A 183 6.63 4.19 15.71
N THR A 184 5.46 4.68 15.28
CA THR A 184 4.76 5.78 15.93
C THR A 184 3.25 5.66 15.74
N ASN A 185 2.48 6.42 16.51
CA ASN A 185 1.05 6.57 16.33
C ASN A 185 0.79 7.98 15.75
N ILE A 186 -0.20 8.09 14.89
CA ILE A 186 -0.69 9.37 14.40
C ILE A 186 -2.22 9.39 14.46
N GLY A 187 -2.77 10.45 15.03
CA GLY A 187 -4.20 10.62 15.22
C GLY A 187 -4.87 11.49 14.17
N TRP A 188 -6.21 11.49 14.17
CA TRP A 188 -7.02 12.38 13.35
C TRP A 188 -8.23 12.91 14.11
N GLU A 189 -8.76 14.04 13.67
CA GLU A 189 -9.95 14.64 14.22
C GLU A 189 -11.22 13.93 13.66
N PRO A 190 -12.08 13.34 14.50
CA PRO A 190 -13.30 12.71 14.04
C PRO A 190 -14.37 13.74 13.65
N LYS A 191 -15.26 13.36 12.75
CA LYS A 191 -16.44 14.13 12.39
C LYS A 191 -17.71 13.45 12.93
N ALA A 192 -18.48 14.16 13.74
CA ALA A 192 -19.67 13.59 14.37
C ALA A 192 -20.64 12.97 13.35
N GLY A 193 -21.05 11.72 13.59
CA GLY A 193 -21.97 10.98 12.74
C GLY A 193 -21.40 10.50 11.40
N VAL A 194 -20.10 10.63 11.17
CA VAL A 194 -19.42 10.17 9.97
C VAL A 194 -18.42 9.07 10.32
N GLY A 195 -18.59 7.90 9.73
CA GLY A 195 -17.66 6.78 9.88
C GLY A 195 -16.42 6.94 8.99
N VAL A 196 -15.34 6.23 9.32
CA VAL A 196 -14.12 6.21 8.51
C VAL A 196 -14.27 5.25 7.33
N LEU A 197 -14.08 5.76 6.11
CA LEU A 197 -14.09 4.95 4.89
C LEU A 197 -12.68 4.51 4.50
N THR A 198 -11.73 5.46 4.41
CA THR A 198 -10.31 5.19 4.11
C THR A 198 -9.38 6.04 4.94
N ILE A 199 -8.20 5.49 5.20
CA ILE A 199 -7.05 6.20 5.76
C ILE A 199 -5.92 6.03 4.75
N ASP A 200 -5.53 7.11 4.08
CA ASP A 200 -4.35 7.17 3.24
C ASP A 200 -3.17 7.58 4.13
N VAL A 201 -2.17 6.73 4.20
CA VAL A 201 -0.97 6.95 5.02
C VAL A 201 0.23 7.11 4.12
N LYS A 202 1.06 8.12 4.37
CA LYS A 202 2.35 8.32 3.73
C LYS A 202 3.41 8.56 4.78
N ILE A 203 4.50 7.79 4.71
CA ILE A 203 5.54 7.74 5.72
C ILE A 203 6.88 8.00 5.05
N TRP A 204 7.65 8.94 5.56
CA TRP A 204 9.01 9.26 5.11
C TRP A 204 10.03 8.74 6.11
N SER A 205 11.11 8.21 5.58
CA SER A 205 12.31 7.92 6.37
C SER A 205 13.21 9.15 6.48
N ILE A 206 14.07 9.18 7.50
CA ILE A 206 15.11 10.21 7.66
C ILE A 206 16.06 10.29 6.45
N PHE A 207 16.11 9.26 5.61
CA PHE A 207 16.92 9.23 4.40
C PHE A 207 16.23 9.85 3.18
N GLY A 208 14.99 10.37 3.34
CA GLY A 208 14.21 11.02 2.29
C GLY A 208 13.42 10.07 1.40
N PHE A 209 13.41 8.77 1.68
CA PHE A 209 12.55 7.81 0.99
C PHE A 209 11.17 7.77 1.64
N TRP A 210 10.16 7.42 0.86
CA TRP A 210 8.79 7.33 1.38
C TRP A 210 8.04 6.15 0.77
N VAL A 211 7.02 5.73 1.49
CA VAL A 211 6.02 4.74 1.05
C VAL A 211 4.64 5.25 1.40
N SER A 212 3.66 4.90 0.59
CA SER A 212 2.26 5.19 0.89
C SER A 212 1.41 3.93 0.80
N THR A 213 0.38 3.88 1.64
CA THR A 213 -0.61 2.80 1.64
C THR A 213 -1.99 3.36 1.95
N ARG A 214 -3.01 2.67 1.50
CA ARG A 214 -4.41 2.97 1.84
C ARG A 214 -4.98 1.84 2.68
N ILE A 215 -5.56 2.20 3.80
CA ILE A 215 -6.28 1.30 4.69
C ILE A 215 -7.77 1.54 4.48
N THR A 216 -8.54 0.47 4.39
CA THR A 216 -10.01 0.54 4.26
C THR A 216 -10.59 -0.23 5.44
N PRO A 217 -10.78 0.43 6.60
CA PRO A 217 -11.24 -0.23 7.81
C PRO A 217 -12.73 -0.57 7.77
N VAL A 218 -13.47 -0.04 6.78
CA VAL A 218 -14.92 -0.18 6.70
C VAL A 218 -15.37 -1.64 6.62
N GLU A 219 -16.25 -2.02 7.53
CA GLU A 219 -16.99 -3.27 7.52
C GLU A 219 -18.49 -2.94 7.65
N ILE A 220 -19.27 -3.30 6.65
CA ILE A 220 -20.70 -3.04 6.61
C ILE A 220 -21.43 -4.36 6.73
N ASN A 221 -22.01 -4.62 7.89
CA ASN A 221 -22.95 -5.71 8.05
C ASN A 221 -24.24 -5.37 7.28
N ILE A 222 -24.64 -6.24 6.38
CA ILE A 222 -25.85 -6.03 5.59
C ILE A 222 -27.03 -6.65 6.33
N PRO A 223 -27.98 -5.84 6.83
CA PRO A 223 -29.18 -6.38 7.46
C PRO A 223 -30.01 -7.16 6.45
N HIS A 224 -30.52 -8.30 6.86
CA HIS A 224 -31.29 -9.20 6.01
C HIS A 224 -32.18 -10.11 6.85
N GLU A 225 -33.18 -10.71 6.22
CA GLU A 225 -33.94 -11.83 6.77
C GLU A 225 -33.18 -13.13 6.52
N ASP A 226 -33.12 -14.01 7.52
CA ASP A 226 -32.45 -15.29 7.39
C ASP A 226 -33.13 -16.18 6.33
N VAL A 227 -32.29 -16.77 5.49
CA VAL A 227 -32.73 -17.73 4.47
C VAL A 227 -32.90 -19.10 5.10
N GLU A 228 -34.08 -19.63 5.02
CA GLU A 228 -34.42 -20.97 5.54
C GLU A 228 -34.12 -22.05 4.50
N PHE A 229 -33.45 -23.10 4.95
CA PHE A 229 -33.17 -24.29 4.16
C PHE A 229 -33.95 -25.49 4.70
N GLU A 230 -34.30 -26.42 3.81
CA GLU A 230 -34.78 -27.72 4.26
C GLU A 230 -33.71 -28.45 5.08
N SER A 231 -34.14 -29.34 5.95
CA SER A 231 -33.22 -30.14 6.78
C SER A 231 -32.19 -30.88 5.93
N GLY A 232 -30.91 -30.73 6.24
CA GLY A 232 -29.81 -31.30 5.49
C GLY A 232 -29.62 -30.78 4.06
N LYS A 233 -30.38 -29.78 3.61
CA LYS A 233 -30.26 -29.18 2.27
C LYS A 233 -29.55 -27.84 2.31
N TRP A 234 -29.01 -27.47 1.13
CA TRP A 234 -28.29 -26.21 0.91
C TRP A 234 -28.77 -25.44 -0.34
N VAL A 235 -29.80 -25.94 -1.01
CA VAL A 235 -30.39 -25.26 -2.17
C VAL A 235 -31.36 -24.20 -1.66
N VAL A 236 -31.21 -22.97 -2.15
CA VAL A 236 -32.12 -21.86 -1.88
C VAL A 236 -33.48 -22.20 -2.50
N ARG A 237 -34.51 -22.23 -1.66
CA ARG A 237 -35.89 -22.47 -2.10
C ARG A 237 -36.46 -21.26 -2.82
N THR A 238 -37.37 -21.47 -3.76
CA THR A 238 -37.97 -20.40 -4.54
C THR A 238 -38.72 -19.38 -3.66
N ASN A 239 -39.36 -19.82 -2.59
CA ASN A 239 -40.06 -18.95 -1.63
C ASN A 239 -39.09 -18.15 -0.74
N GLU A 240 -37.82 -18.50 -0.64
CA GLU A 240 -36.79 -17.78 0.11
C GLU A 240 -36.03 -16.77 -0.76
N ALA A 241 -36.13 -16.88 -2.09
CA ALA A 241 -35.46 -15.99 -3.03
C ALA A 241 -35.77 -14.49 -2.79
N PRO A 242 -36.99 -14.08 -2.48
CA PRO A 242 -37.29 -12.65 -2.22
C PRO A 242 -36.49 -12.04 -1.08
N LYS A 243 -36.12 -12.81 -0.04
CA LYS A 243 -35.25 -12.32 1.05
C LYS A 243 -33.86 -11.96 0.56
N ILE A 244 -33.31 -12.82 -0.32
CA ILE A 244 -32.00 -12.55 -0.93
C ILE A 244 -32.09 -11.37 -1.90
N ASP A 245 -33.17 -11.26 -2.67
CA ASP A 245 -33.39 -10.15 -3.61
C ASP A 245 -33.49 -8.79 -2.90
N ALA A 246 -34.15 -8.74 -1.73
CA ALA A 246 -34.16 -7.56 -0.87
C ALA A 246 -32.73 -7.17 -0.43
N THR A 247 -31.93 -8.17 -0.02
CA THR A 247 -30.53 -7.96 0.35
C THR A 247 -29.70 -7.45 -0.84
N ILE A 248 -29.94 -7.93 -2.05
CA ILE A 248 -29.27 -7.45 -3.27
C ILE A 248 -29.57 -5.97 -3.50
N GLY A 249 -30.80 -5.52 -3.22
CA GLY A 249 -31.17 -4.11 -3.26
C GLY A 249 -30.27 -3.26 -2.37
N LEU A 250 -30.13 -3.67 -1.11
CA LEU A 250 -29.26 -2.99 -0.13
C LEU A 250 -27.78 -3.03 -0.55
N LEU A 251 -27.28 -4.17 -1.03
CA LEU A 251 -25.92 -4.30 -1.53
C LEU A 251 -25.66 -3.35 -2.71
N ARG A 252 -26.59 -3.24 -3.66
CA ARG A 252 -26.47 -2.31 -4.79
C ARG A 252 -26.45 -0.86 -4.34
N GLU A 253 -27.25 -0.49 -3.36
CA GLU A 253 -27.23 0.85 -2.76
C GLU A 253 -25.87 1.17 -2.15
N LYS A 254 -25.33 0.27 -1.31
CA LYS A 254 -24.01 0.44 -0.70
C LYS A 254 -22.90 0.48 -1.74
N LEU A 255 -22.96 -0.38 -2.75
CA LEU A 255 -21.98 -0.38 -3.86
C LEU A 255 -22.06 0.91 -4.70
N LYS A 256 -23.25 1.47 -4.92
CA LYS A 256 -23.40 2.77 -5.58
C LYS A 256 -22.78 3.89 -4.75
N ARG A 257 -22.94 3.86 -3.43
CA ARG A 257 -22.39 4.86 -2.51
C ARG A 257 -20.87 4.77 -2.39
N TYR A 258 -20.32 3.59 -2.22
CA TYR A 258 -18.91 3.39 -1.84
C TYR A 258 -18.02 2.80 -2.95
N GLY A 259 -18.59 2.09 -3.91
CA GLY A 259 -17.81 1.31 -4.90
C GLY A 259 -16.94 2.14 -5.85
N GLY A 260 -17.19 3.46 -5.98
CA GLY A 260 -16.33 4.40 -6.69
C GLY A 260 -15.17 4.94 -5.84
N LEU A 261 -15.24 4.78 -4.52
CA LEU A 261 -14.28 5.29 -3.55
C LEU A 261 -13.31 4.20 -3.08
N VAL A 262 -13.83 2.98 -2.87
CA VAL A 262 -13.06 1.85 -2.34
C VAL A 262 -13.41 0.56 -3.09
N LYS A 263 -12.44 -0.37 -3.13
CA LYS A 263 -12.66 -1.72 -3.67
C LYS A 263 -13.30 -2.57 -2.58
N LEU A 264 -14.59 -2.85 -2.73
CA LEU A 264 -15.34 -3.66 -1.79
C LEU A 264 -15.41 -5.13 -2.22
N GLN A 265 -15.52 -6.01 -1.24
CA GLN A 265 -15.66 -7.46 -1.36
C GLN A 265 -16.82 -7.91 -0.47
N LEU A 266 -17.55 -8.93 -0.89
CA LEU A 266 -18.66 -9.49 -0.12
C LEU A 266 -18.23 -10.80 0.54
N TYR A 267 -18.47 -10.89 1.83
CA TYR A 267 -18.20 -12.08 2.65
C TYR A 267 -19.51 -12.67 3.12
N VAL A 268 -19.76 -13.92 2.79
CA VAL A 268 -20.99 -14.67 3.13
C VAL A 268 -20.62 -15.76 4.13
N VAL A 269 -21.24 -15.71 5.30
CA VAL A 269 -20.97 -16.65 6.39
C VAL A 269 -22.20 -17.47 6.67
N GLY A 270 -22.03 -18.78 6.90
CA GLY A 270 -23.12 -19.68 7.26
C GLY A 270 -22.91 -20.32 8.62
N TYR A 271 -24.00 -20.57 9.33
CA TYR A 271 -24.04 -21.24 10.65
C TYR A 271 -25.14 -22.30 10.70
N THR A 272 -25.04 -23.21 11.66
CA THR A 272 -26.05 -24.23 11.96
C THR A 272 -26.41 -24.19 13.44
N ASP A 273 -27.48 -24.85 13.79
CA ASP A 273 -27.73 -25.31 15.16
C ASP A 273 -26.86 -26.52 15.51
N THR A 274 -27.05 -27.11 16.69
CA THR A 274 -26.26 -28.21 17.23
C THR A 274 -26.83 -29.60 16.87
N VAL A 275 -27.78 -29.69 15.94
CA VAL A 275 -28.33 -30.98 15.50
C VAL A 275 -27.37 -31.64 14.50
N GLY A 276 -26.84 -32.80 14.85
CA GLY A 276 -25.88 -33.56 14.06
C GLY A 276 -24.42 -33.32 14.42
N SER A 277 -23.50 -33.96 13.72
CA SER A 277 -22.08 -33.83 14.07
C SER A 277 -21.47 -32.48 13.64
N LYS A 278 -20.51 -31.98 14.40
CA LYS A 278 -19.77 -30.75 14.07
C LYS A 278 -19.20 -30.75 12.66
N ALA A 279 -18.66 -31.88 12.21
CA ALA A 279 -18.10 -32.01 10.86
C ALA A 279 -19.19 -31.86 9.78
N SER A 280 -20.34 -32.47 9.99
CA SER A 280 -21.50 -32.39 9.09
C SER A 280 -22.04 -30.95 9.09
N ASN A 281 -22.16 -30.31 10.26
CA ASN A 281 -22.64 -28.95 10.43
C ASN A 281 -21.72 -27.93 9.76
N ARG A 282 -20.40 -28.14 9.85
CA ARG A 282 -19.42 -27.30 9.16
C ARG A 282 -19.54 -27.40 7.64
N ASP A 283 -19.63 -28.62 7.09
CA ASP A 283 -19.83 -28.83 5.65
C ASP A 283 -21.17 -28.24 5.17
N LEU A 284 -22.25 -28.47 5.93
CA LEU A 284 -23.58 -27.98 5.58
C LEU A 284 -23.63 -26.43 5.58
N SER A 285 -23.07 -25.78 6.60
CA SER A 285 -23.05 -24.33 6.68
C SER A 285 -22.23 -23.71 5.55
N GLU A 286 -21.11 -24.34 5.17
CA GLU A 286 -20.29 -23.90 4.04
C GLU A 286 -21.04 -24.03 2.71
N LYS A 287 -21.71 -25.16 2.46
CA LYS A 287 -22.55 -25.35 1.26
C LYS A 287 -23.68 -24.32 1.19
N ARG A 288 -24.33 -23.99 2.31
CA ARG A 288 -25.36 -22.95 2.39
C ARG A 288 -24.81 -21.57 2.07
N ALA A 289 -23.68 -21.19 2.70
CA ALA A 289 -23.01 -19.92 2.40
C ALA A 289 -22.62 -19.81 0.91
N ARG A 290 -22.07 -20.90 0.33
CA ARG A 290 -21.76 -20.96 -1.10
C ARG A 290 -22.98 -20.80 -1.99
N SER A 291 -24.12 -21.40 -1.61
CA SER A 291 -25.36 -21.31 -2.39
C SER A 291 -25.90 -19.87 -2.42
N ILE A 292 -25.88 -19.19 -1.28
CA ILE A 292 -26.25 -17.77 -1.20
C ILE A 292 -25.26 -16.92 -1.99
N ALA A 293 -23.96 -17.11 -1.83
CA ALA A 293 -22.92 -16.43 -2.60
C ALA A 293 -23.11 -16.62 -4.12
N THR A 294 -23.47 -17.82 -4.54
CA THR A 294 -23.77 -18.14 -5.94
C THR A 294 -25.01 -17.37 -6.43
N TYR A 295 -26.03 -17.26 -5.59
CA TYR A 295 -27.21 -16.47 -5.91
C TYR A 295 -26.86 -14.99 -6.12
N PHE A 296 -26.09 -14.40 -5.22
CA PHE A 296 -25.60 -13.03 -5.37
C PHE A 296 -24.81 -12.83 -6.69
N ARG A 297 -23.95 -13.77 -7.05
CA ARG A 297 -23.20 -13.74 -8.30
C ARG A 297 -24.14 -13.76 -9.52
N ARG A 298 -25.11 -14.70 -9.52
CA ARG A 298 -26.08 -14.86 -10.61
C ARG A 298 -27.00 -13.64 -10.78
N SER A 299 -27.26 -12.91 -9.70
CA SER A 299 -28.03 -11.67 -9.70
C SER A 299 -27.26 -10.46 -10.25
N GLY A 300 -26.03 -10.66 -10.77
CA GLY A 300 -25.25 -9.66 -11.47
C GLY A 300 -24.35 -8.78 -10.57
N LEU A 301 -24.12 -9.16 -9.33
CA LEU A 301 -23.13 -8.47 -8.48
C LEU A 301 -21.70 -8.74 -8.99
N LYS A 302 -21.01 -7.67 -9.43
CA LYS A 302 -19.67 -7.71 -10.07
C LYS A 302 -18.56 -7.34 -9.09
N LEU A 303 -18.52 -7.94 -7.91
CA LEU A 303 -17.45 -7.77 -6.93
C LEU A 303 -16.89 -9.13 -6.52
N PRO A 304 -15.69 -9.23 -5.95
CA PRO A 304 -15.21 -10.47 -5.35
C PRO A 304 -16.16 -10.92 -4.24
N ILE A 305 -16.54 -12.20 -4.28
CA ILE A 305 -17.42 -12.80 -3.27
C ILE A 305 -16.66 -13.97 -2.63
N TYR A 306 -16.62 -13.98 -1.32
CA TYR A 306 -16.02 -15.03 -0.51
C TYR A 306 -17.08 -15.66 0.39
N TYR A 307 -16.87 -16.91 0.76
CA TYR A 307 -17.78 -17.64 1.64
C TYR A 307 -17.03 -18.49 2.65
N GLN A 308 -17.65 -18.74 3.81
CA GLN A 308 -17.16 -19.61 4.87
C GLN A 308 -18.34 -20.16 5.68
N GLY A 309 -18.24 -21.42 6.11
CA GLY A 309 -19.14 -22.02 7.08
C GLY A 309 -18.44 -22.27 8.41
N PHE A 310 -19.09 -21.91 9.50
CA PHE A 310 -18.62 -22.18 10.86
C PHE A 310 -19.40 -23.30 11.57
N GLY A 311 -20.45 -23.83 10.93
CA GLY A 311 -21.28 -24.85 11.55
C GLY A 311 -21.89 -24.36 12.85
N GLU A 312 -21.77 -25.17 13.89
CA GLU A 312 -22.20 -24.89 15.25
C GLU A 312 -21.14 -24.29 16.15
N ASP A 313 -19.93 -24.02 15.61
CA ASP A 313 -18.81 -23.46 16.42
C ASP A 313 -19.13 -22.05 16.95
N VAL A 314 -20.12 -21.36 16.36
CA VAL A 314 -20.52 -20.01 16.74
C VAL A 314 -22.04 -19.91 16.84
N LEU A 315 -22.52 -20.17 18.03
CA LEU A 315 -23.97 -20.11 18.32
C LEU A 315 -24.39 -18.67 18.66
N ALA A 316 -25.51 -18.22 18.09
CA ALA A 316 -26.17 -16.97 18.50
C ALA A 316 -26.83 -17.12 19.89
N ILE A 317 -27.38 -18.29 20.12
CA ILE A 317 -27.95 -18.70 21.42
C ILE A 317 -27.28 -19.99 21.83
N LYS A 318 -26.69 -20.04 23.00
CA LYS A 318 -26.10 -21.26 23.56
C LYS A 318 -27.20 -22.30 23.80
N THR A 319 -27.04 -23.45 23.17
CA THR A 319 -27.93 -24.61 23.31
C THR A 319 -27.13 -25.84 23.70
N PRO A 320 -27.74 -26.83 24.35
CA PRO A 320 -27.16 -28.17 24.44
C PRO A 320 -26.91 -28.78 23.04
N ASP A 321 -26.17 -29.85 23.00
CA ASP A 321 -25.98 -30.64 21.80
C ASP A 321 -27.33 -31.25 21.31
N GLU A 322 -27.43 -31.58 20.02
CA GLU A 322 -28.65 -32.10 19.38
C GLU A 322 -29.91 -31.25 19.59
N THR A 323 -29.76 -29.95 19.70
CA THR A 323 -30.88 -28.99 19.91
C THR A 323 -31.14 -28.17 18.67
N ALA A 324 -32.35 -28.26 18.13
CA ALA A 324 -32.81 -27.44 17.03
C ALA A 324 -33.12 -26.00 17.50
N GLU A 325 -32.39 -25.02 17.00
CA GLU A 325 -32.58 -23.61 17.30
C GLU A 325 -32.52 -22.77 16.00
N SER A 326 -33.62 -22.13 15.67
CA SER A 326 -33.74 -21.36 14.42
C SER A 326 -32.75 -20.18 14.36
N LYS A 327 -32.53 -19.51 15.48
CA LYS A 327 -31.61 -18.35 15.56
C LYS A 327 -30.14 -18.75 15.36
N ASN A 328 -29.78 -20.03 15.54
CA ASN A 328 -28.47 -20.56 15.25
C ASN A 328 -28.33 -20.91 13.76
N ARG A 329 -29.41 -21.23 13.06
CA ARG A 329 -29.46 -21.49 11.61
C ARG A 329 -29.54 -20.17 10.84
N ARG A 330 -28.46 -19.43 10.75
CA ARG A 330 -28.39 -18.08 10.16
C ARG A 330 -27.27 -17.93 9.14
N ALA A 331 -27.29 -16.84 8.42
CA ALA A 331 -26.18 -16.35 7.63
C ALA A 331 -25.79 -14.93 8.10
N LEU A 332 -24.60 -14.48 7.73
CA LEU A 332 -24.18 -13.08 7.83
C LEU A 332 -23.59 -12.64 6.50
N TYR A 333 -23.81 -11.38 6.14
CA TYR A 333 -23.27 -10.78 4.93
C TYR A 333 -22.50 -9.52 5.31
N VAL A 334 -21.21 -9.53 5.01
CA VAL A 334 -20.31 -8.42 5.32
C VAL A 334 -19.73 -7.85 4.02
N LEU A 335 -19.93 -6.57 3.78
CA LEU A 335 -19.33 -5.83 2.70
C LEU A 335 -18.14 -5.06 3.27
N ALA A 336 -16.90 -5.39 2.85
CA ALA A 336 -15.69 -4.84 3.43
C ALA A 336 -14.60 -4.63 2.37
N GLY A 337 -13.61 -3.78 2.68
CA GLY A 337 -12.46 -3.52 1.82
C GLY A 337 -11.41 -4.65 1.85
N SER A 338 -11.39 -5.44 2.92
CA SER A 338 -10.52 -6.60 3.14
C SER A 338 -11.26 -7.65 3.94
N ALA A 339 -10.66 -8.83 4.15
CA ALA A 339 -11.26 -9.87 4.98
C ALA A 339 -11.61 -9.34 6.38
N PRO A 340 -12.82 -9.64 6.88
CA PRO A 340 -13.22 -9.26 8.24
C PRO A 340 -12.22 -9.79 9.28
N GLU A 341 -11.92 -8.95 10.28
CA GLU A 341 -11.10 -9.39 11.41
C GLU A 341 -11.84 -10.43 12.25
N PRO A 342 -11.11 -11.32 12.91
CA PRO A 342 -11.72 -12.26 13.84
C PRO A 342 -12.49 -11.54 14.94
N GLN A 343 -13.77 -11.88 15.07
CA GLN A 343 -14.68 -11.37 16.08
C GLN A 343 -15.59 -12.50 16.57
N PRO A 344 -16.31 -12.34 17.69
CA PRO A 344 -17.12 -13.42 18.23
C PRO A 344 -18.12 -14.04 17.23
N SER A 345 -18.67 -13.22 16.32
CA SER A 345 -19.59 -13.69 15.26
C SER A 345 -18.85 -14.26 14.04
N ILE A 346 -17.59 -13.90 13.80
CA ILE A 346 -16.76 -14.34 12.67
C ILE A 346 -15.38 -14.67 13.21
N PRO A 347 -15.12 -15.90 13.69
CA PRO A 347 -13.78 -16.30 14.11
C PRO A 347 -12.78 -16.28 12.96
N LYS A 348 -11.52 -16.61 13.23
CA LYS A 348 -10.49 -16.73 12.19
C LYS A 348 -10.97 -17.64 11.06
N ALA A 349 -11.13 -17.06 9.89
CA ALA A 349 -11.71 -17.72 8.72
C ALA A 349 -10.67 -18.04 7.64
N TYR A 350 -10.91 -19.13 6.92
CA TYR A 350 -10.18 -19.48 5.70
C TYR A 350 -11.12 -19.25 4.51
N TRP A 351 -11.24 -18.00 4.11
CA TRP A 351 -12.18 -17.56 3.10
C TRP A 351 -11.95 -18.26 1.76
N LYS A 352 -13.01 -18.82 1.21
CA LYS A 352 -13.03 -19.45 -0.11
C LYS A 352 -13.61 -18.48 -1.12
N ALA A 353 -12.91 -18.26 -2.23
CA ALA A 353 -13.41 -17.45 -3.34
C ALA A 353 -14.48 -18.23 -4.11
N LEU A 354 -15.51 -17.50 -4.60
CA LEU A 354 -16.57 -18.04 -5.44
C LEU A 354 -16.21 -17.96 -6.92
#